data_4ce216523e6a5cb4c72783d329828012
#
_entry.id   4ce216523e6a5cb4c72783d329828012
#
_cell.length_a   1.000
_cell.length_b   1.000
_cell.length_c   1.000
_cell.angle_alpha   90.00
_cell.angle_beta   90.00
_cell.angle_gamma   90.00
#
_symmetry.space_group_name_H-M   'P 1'
#
loop_
_entity.id
_entity.type
_entity.pdbx_description
1 polymer ?
#
loop_
_entity_poly.entity_id
_entity_poly.type
_entity_poly.pdbx_seq_one_letter_code
_entity_poly.pdbx_strand_id
1 'polypeptide(L)'
;MMHNNLFVNRLIIYTRNNEIAYDEKFHRGVNIIRGKNSSGKSTITHFLFYALGGAFNEWVKEAKQCSRVIVEIEANGANLVLKRELNFNEEGKANAQEAMYIFWGKLEELSSEKWLKYDFRTTVNKVSFSNLLFDALEIPIVKGDNNIQCIKSYDYYT
;
A
#
# COMPACT_ATOMS: atom_id res chain seq x y z
N MET A 1 7.68 -8.99 25.36
CA MET A 1 7.47 -9.28 23.93
C MET A 1 7.18 -7.98 23.21
N MET A 2 8.03 -7.56 22.30
CA MET A 2 7.66 -6.48 21.39
C MET A 2 6.60 -7.04 20.43
N HIS A 3 5.41 -6.49 20.46
CA HIS A 3 4.39 -6.81 19.48
C HIS A 3 4.59 -5.88 18.29
N ASN A 4 4.90 -6.43 17.13
CA ASN A 4 4.97 -5.66 15.89
C ASN A 4 3.56 -5.21 15.53
N ASN A 5 3.30 -3.92 15.63
CA ASN A 5 1.98 -3.35 15.43
C ASN A 5 1.93 -2.53 14.13
N LEU A 6 0.95 -2.84 13.31
CA LEU A 6 0.58 -2.08 12.14
C LEU A 6 -0.87 -1.62 12.28
N PHE A 7 -1.10 -0.31 12.23
CA PHE A 7 -2.44 0.27 12.22
C PHE A 7 -2.64 1.07 10.94
N VAL A 8 -3.80 0.88 10.32
CA VAL A 8 -4.25 1.73 9.21
C VAL A 8 -5.04 2.88 9.82
N ASN A 9 -4.60 4.12 9.57
CA ASN A 9 -5.24 5.32 10.11
C ASN A 9 -6.21 5.95 9.10
N ARG A 10 -5.87 5.94 7.80
CA ARG A 10 -6.71 6.51 6.76
C ARG A 10 -6.40 5.89 5.40
N LEU A 11 -7.43 5.71 4.57
CA LEU A 11 -7.31 5.26 3.19
C LEU A 11 -8.00 6.25 2.28
N ILE A 12 -7.30 6.73 1.26
CA ILE A 12 -7.83 7.65 0.24
C ILE A 12 -7.58 7.07 -1.14
N ILE A 13 -8.61 7.02 -1.97
CA ILE A 13 -8.54 6.56 -3.35
C ILE A 13 -8.96 7.72 -4.26
N TYR A 14 -8.15 8.01 -5.27
CA TYR A 14 -8.39 9.08 -6.24
C TYR A 14 -8.72 8.53 -7.61
N THR A 15 -9.67 9.17 -8.28
CA THR A 15 -9.98 8.94 -9.69
C THR A 15 -8.89 9.53 -10.60
N ARG A 16 -8.97 9.21 -11.89
CA ARG A 16 -8.10 9.82 -12.93
C ARG A 16 -8.33 11.32 -13.08
N ASN A 17 -9.52 11.80 -12.75
CA ASN A 17 -9.85 13.23 -12.75
C ASN A 17 -9.41 13.96 -11.46
N ASN A 18 -8.61 13.27 -10.63
CA ASN A 18 -8.15 13.80 -9.35
C ASN A 18 -9.25 14.05 -8.31
N GLU A 19 -10.41 13.43 -8.48
CA GLU A 19 -11.51 13.46 -7.52
C GLU A 19 -11.33 12.35 -6.47
N ILE A 20 -11.89 12.55 -5.29
CA ILE A 20 -11.87 11.54 -4.22
C ILE A 20 -12.99 10.53 -4.49
N ALA A 21 -12.61 9.28 -4.76
CA ALA A 21 -13.53 8.16 -4.87
C ALA A 21 -13.86 7.52 -3.51
N TYR A 22 -12.92 7.56 -2.58
CA TYR A 22 -13.07 7.02 -1.24
C TYR A 22 -12.11 7.76 -0.29
N ASP A 23 -12.59 8.12 0.90
CA ASP A 23 -11.77 8.74 1.95
C ASP A 23 -12.37 8.41 3.31
N GLU A 24 -11.71 7.50 4.03
CA GLU A 24 -12.16 7.09 5.36
C GLU A 24 -11.00 6.99 6.35
N LYS A 25 -11.28 7.44 7.56
CA LYS A 25 -10.40 7.25 8.72
C LYS A 25 -10.80 5.99 9.47
N PHE A 26 -9.80 5.25 9.89
CA PHE A 26 -9.96 4.06 10.71
C PHE A 26 -9.55 4.36 12.15
N HIS A 27 -10.18 3.68 13.09
CA HIS A 27 -9.80 3.73 14.49
C HIS A 27 -9.09 2.44 14.91
N ARG A 28 -8.41 2.45 16.04
CA ARG A 28 -7.82 1.24 16.61
C ARG A 28 -8.93 0.27 17.02
N GLY A 29 -8.70 -1.02 16.75
CA GLY A 29 -9.67 -2.07 17.00
C GLY A 29 -10.41 -2.50 15.74
N VAL A 30 -11.68 -2.86 15.87
CA VAL A 30 -12.48 -3.42 14.77
C VAL A 30 -13.12 -2.32 13.95
N ASN A 31 -12.80 -2.28 12.65
CA ASN A 31 -13.46 -1.41 11.67
C ASN A 31 -14.32 -2.26 10.75
N ILE A 32 -15.57 -1.86 10.54
CA ILE A 32 -16.54 -2.62 9.74
C ILE A 32 -16.94 -1.80 8.51
N ILE A 33 -16.62 -2.31 7.33
CA ILE A 33 -17.06 -1.74 6.05
C ILE A 33 -18.42 -2.37 5.71
N ARG A 34 -19.47 -1.55 5.67
CA ARG A 34 -20.83 -1.97 5.36
C ARG A 34 -21.28 -1.42 4.01
N GLY A 35 -22.15 -2.15 3.34
CA GLY A 35 -22.78 -1.72 2.09
C GLY A 35 -23.55 -2.86 1.44
N LYS A 36 -24.41 -2.52 0.47
CA LYS A 36 -25.14 -3.49 -0.34
C LYS A 36 -24.17 -4.40 -1.12
N ASN A 37 -24.64 -5.53 -1.62
CA ASN A 37 -23.86 -6.36 -2.55
C ASN A 37 -23.46 -5.51 -3.77
N SER A 38 -22.27 -5.75 -4.28
CA SER A 38 -21.67 -5.00 -5.40
C SER A 38 -21.42 -3.51 -5.14
N SER A 39 -21.37 -3.06 -3.88
CA SER A 39 -21.08 -1.67 -3.51
C SER A 39 -19.59 -1.32 -3.40
N GLY A 40 -18.70 -2.20 -3.87
CA GLY A 40 -17.26 -1.95 -3.88
C GLY A 40 -16.50 -2.29 -2.59
N LYS A 41 -17.11 -2.96 -1.60
CA LYS A 41 -16.45 -3.33 -0.34
C LYS A 41 -15.15 -4.11 -0.55
N SER A 42 -15.20 -5.17 -1.36
CA SER A 42 -14.00 -5.96 -1.71
C SER A 42 -12.98 -5.13 -2.47
N THR A 43 -13.42 -4.23 -3.32
CA THR A 43 -12.56 -3.31 -4.08
C THR A 43 -11.75 -2.41 -3.14
N ILE A 44 -12.37 -1.87 -2.08
CA ILE A 44 -11.68 -1.07 -1.05
C ILE A 44 -10.58 -1.90 -0.38
N THR A 45 -10.87 -3.16 -0.03
CA THR A 45 -9.88 -4.07 0.55
C THR A 45 -8.72 -4.36 -0.42
N HIS A 46 -9.01 -4.53 -1.72
CA HIS A 46 -7.98 -4.70 -2.74
C HIS A 46 -7.09 -3.44 -2.88
N PHE A 47 -7.67 -2.25 -2.79
CA PHE A 47 -6.89 -1.00 -2.78
C PHE A 47 -5.99 -0.91 -1.55
N LEU A 48 -6.48 -1.28 -0.37
CA LEU A 48 -5.67 -1.31 0.85
C LEU A 48 -4.50 -2.29 0.70
N PHE A 49 -4.78 -3.52 0.26
CA PHE A 49 -3.75 -4.52 0.00
C PHE A 49 -2.69 -4.01 -1.00
N TYR A 50 -3.14 -3.39 -2.09
CA TYR A 50 -2.26 -2.81 -3.11
C TYR A 50 -1.43 -1.67 -2.53
N ALA A 51 -2.01 -0.76 -1.75
CA ALA A 51 -1.31 0.37 -1.12
C ALA A 51 -0.21 -0.09 -0.17
N LEU A 52 -0.41 -1.21 0.52
CA LEU A 52 0.58 -1.82 1.41
C LEU A 52 1.67 -2.64 0.68
N GLY A 53 1.73 -2.59 -0.65
CA GLY A 53 2.75 -3.25 -1.46
C GLY A 53 2.33 -4.57 -2.09
N GLY A 54 1.09 -5.00 -1.91
CA GLY A 54 0.57 -6.22 -2.50
C GLY A 54 0.50 -6.16 -4.04
N ALA A 55 0.65 -7.29 -4.71
CA ALA A 55 0.42 -7.42 -6.15
C ALA A 55 -1.04 -7.83 -6.38
N PHE A 56 -1.78 -7.02 -7.14
CA PHE A 56 -3.17 -7.30 -7.46
C PHE A 56 -3.45 -6.96 -8.92
N ASN A 57 -4.03 -7.89 -9.68
CA ASN A 57 -4.22 -7.78 -11.12
C ASN A 57 -5.68 -7.89 -11.57
N GLU A 58 -6.59 -8.36 -10.71
CA GLU A 58 -7.99 -8.62 -11.06
C GLU A 58 -8.91 -7.44 -10.74
N TRP A 59 -8.53 -6.24 -11.22
CA TRP A 59 -9.28 -5.03 -10.95
C TRP A 59 -10.64 -5.00 -11.67
N VAL A 60 -11.70 -4.72 -10.93
CA VAL A 60 -13.02 -4.48 -11.50
C VAL A 60 -13.03 -3.21 -12.35
N LYS A 61 -14.03 -3.11 -13.25
CA LYS A 61 -14.11 -2.00 -14.21
C LYS A 61 -14.12 -0.62 -13.54
N GLU A 62 -14.83 -0.49 -12.43
CA GLU A 62 -14.95 0.75 -11.65
C GLU A 62 -13.61 1.16 -11.04
N ALA A 63 -12.84 0.20 -10.52
CA ALA A 63 -11.52 0.44 -9.96
C ALA A 63 -10.51 0.94 -11.00
N LYS A 64 -10.69 0.56 -12.27
CA LYS A 64 -9.84 1.04 -13.39
C LYS A 64 -10.01 2.54 -13.68
N GLN A 65 -11.01 3.19 -13.13
CA GLN A 65 -11.16 4.65 -13.19
C GLN A 65 -10.31 5.38 -12.15
N CYS A 66 -9.74 4.66 -11.20
CA CYS A 66 -8.86 5.21 -10.18
C CYS A 66 -7.43 5.32 -10.71
N SER A 67 -6.68 6.31 -10.20
CA SER A 67 -5.31 6.60 -10.63
C SER A 67 -4.27 6.40 -9.53
N ARG A 68 -4.66 6.53 -8.27
CA ARG A 68 -3.76 6.37 -7.14
C ARG A 68 -4.50 6.07 -5.86
N VAL A 69 -3.79 5.44 -4.96
CA VAL A 69 -4.21 5.19 -3.59
C VAL A 69 -3.18 5.74 -2.62
N ILE A 70 -3.66 6.33 -1.53
CA ILE A 70 -2.84 6.81 -0.42
C ILE A 70 -3.34 6.14 0.85
N VAL A 71 -2.44 5.60 1.65
CA VAL A 71 -2.75 5.06 2.97
C VAL A 71 -1.83 5.66 4.02
N GLU A 72 -2.43 6.13 5.11
CA GLU A 72 -1.71 6.53 6.31
C GLU A 72 -1.72 5.36 7.28
N ILE A 73 -0.53 4.98 7.74
CA ILE A 73 -0.33 3.89 8.68
C ILE A 73 0.51 4.32 9.88
N GLU A 74 0.42 3.57 10.95
CA GLU A 74 1.35 3.60 12.06
C GLU A 74 2.02 2.23 12.18
N ALA A 75 3.33 2.20 12.06
CA ALA A 75 4.15 1.00 12.19
C ALA A 75 5.04 1.14 13.44
N ASN A 76 4.81 0.34 14.47
CA ASN A 76 5.53 0.40 15.75
C ASN A 76 5.65 1.83 16.34
N GLY A 77 4.58 2.63 16.23
CA GLY A 77 4.55 4.01 16.72
C GLY A 77 5.08 5.06 15.73
N ALA A 78 5.70 4.66 14.61
CA ALA A 78 6.11 5.57 13.54
C ALA A 78 4.96 5.80 12.56
N ASN A 79 4.66 7.06 12.23
CA ASN A 79 3.67 7.40 11.21
C ASN A 79 4.31 7.39 9.83
N LEU A 80 3.65 6.75 8.88
CA LEU A 80 4.05 6.70 7.48
C LEU A 80 2.83 6.95 6.59
N VAL A 81 3.06 7.64 5.49
CA VAL A 81 2.09 7.78 4.41
C VAL A 81 2.65 7.08 3.18
N LEU A 82 1.91 6.13 2.66
CA LEU A 82 2.28 5.35 1.48
C LEU A 82 1.40 5.78 0.32
N LYS A 83 1.99 6.01 -0.84
CA LYS A 83 1.28 6.31 -2.08
C LYS A 83 1.68 5.33 -3.16
N ARG A 84 0.69 4.81 -3.87
CA ARG A 84 0.91 4.00 -5.06
C ARG A 84 0.02 4.44 -6.19
N GLU A 85 0.58 4.55 -7.38
CA GLU A 85 -0.14 4.91 -8.59
C GLU A 85 -0.70 3.65 -9.26
N LEU A 86 -1.84 3.80 -9.93
CA LEU A 86 -2.46 2.77 -10.74
C LEU A 86 -2.48 3.21 -12.18
N ASN A 87 -1.73 2.51 -13.01
CA ASN A 87 -1.81 2.63 -14.46
C ASN A 87 -2.19 1.28 -15.04
N PHE A 88 -3.09 1.29 -15.99
CA PHE A 88 -3.56 0.10 -16.66
C PHE A 88 -3.07 0.13 -18.11
N ASN A 89 -2.56 -1.00 -18.58
CA ASN A 89 -2.21 -1.18 -19.99
C ASN A 89 -3.48 -1.33 -20.85
N GLU A 90 -3.31 -1.45 -22.18
CA GLU A 90 -4.41 -1.63 -23.13
C GLU A 90 -5.27 -2.87 -22.84
N GLU A 91 -4.68 -3.91 -22.26
CA GLU A 91 -5.39 -5.13 -21.83
C GLU A 91 -6.14 -4.93 -20.50
N GLY A 92 -6.03 -3.77 -19.88
CA GLY A 92 -6.65 -3.47 -18.58
C GLY A 92 -5.98 -4.14 -17.38
N LYS A 93 -4.72 -4.59 -17.52
CA LYS A 93 -3.91 -5.10 -16.42
C LYS A 93 -3.16 -3.96 -15.76
N ALA A 94 -3.11 -3.96 -14.43
CA ALA A 94 -2.33 -2.99 -13.68
C ALA A 94 -0.83 -3.21 -13.91
N ASN A 95 -0.09 -2.11 -14.04
CA ASN A 95 1.36 -2.16 -14.13
C ASN A 95 1.93 -2.44 -12.72
N ALA A 96 2.26 -3.69 -12.45
CA ALA A 96 2.73 -4.16 -11.14
C ALA A 96 4.13 -3.64 -10.74
N GLN A 97 4.85 -3.00 -11.65
CA GLN A 97 6.24 -2.57 -11.44
C GLN A 97 6.38 -1.07 -11.11
N GLU A 98 5.28 -0.38 -10.86
CA GLU A 98 5.34 1.04 -10.57
C GLU A 98 5.99 1.30 -9.21
N ALA A 99 6.72 2.41 -9.18
CA ALA A 99 7.35 2.88 -7.97
C ALA A 99 6.32 3.19 -6.87
N MET A 100 6.74 2.96 -5.66
CA MET A 100 5.99 3.29 -4.46
C MET A 100 6.60 4.52 -3.81
N TYR A 101 5.75 5.35 -3.24
CA TYR A 101 6.17 6.58 -2.60
C TYR A 101 5.85 6.51 -1.12
N ILE A 102 6.81 6.93 -0.30
CA ILE A 102 6.70 6.95 1.15
C ILE A 102 6.99 8.35 1.66
N PHE A 103 6.22 8.77 2.64
CA PHE A 103 6.50 9.93 3.47
C PHE A 103 6.52 9.50 4.93
N TRP A 104 7.58 9.86 5.64
CA TRP A 104 7.70 9.63 7.08
C TRP A 104 7.06 10.78 7.84
N GLY A 105 5.90 10.54 8.41
CA GLY A 105 5.09 11.50 9.11
C GLY A 105 3.60 11.27 8.89
N LYS A 106 2.78 12.23 9.34
CA LYS A 106 1.33 12.19 9.17
C LYS A 106 0.91 12.83 7.84
N LEU A 107 -0.23 12.41 7.33
CA LEU A 107 -0.76 12.93 6.07
C LEU A 107 -0.94 14.46 6.07
N GLU A 108 -1.31 15.05 7.20
CA GLU A 108 -1.47 16.50 7.37
C GLU A 108 -0.15 17.29 7.26
N GLU A 109 0.99 16.63 7.47
CA GLU A 109 2.33 17.22 7.39
C GLU A 109 2.94 17.09 5.98
N LEU A 110 2.23 16.39 5.09
CA LEU A 110 2.72 16.07 3.75
C LEU A 110 2.68 17.31 2.85
N SER A 111 3.82 17.61 2.23
CA SER A 111 3.91 18.46 1.05
C SER A 111 4.36 17.66 -0.16
N SER A 112 4.02 18.11 -1.37
CA SER A 112 4.31 17.41 -2.62
C SER A 112 5.80 17.08 -2.84
N GLU A 113 6.69 17.83 -2.22
CA GLU A 113 8.14 17.70 -2.38
C GLU A 113 8.78 16.67 -1.42
N LYS A 114 8.03 16.15 -0.46
CA LYS A 114 8.55 15.28 0.60
C LYS A 114 8.41 13.78 0.30
N TRP A 115 7.91 13.40 -0.86
CA TRP A 115 7.79 12.01 -1.23
C TRP A 115 9.14 11.37 -1.54
N LEU A 116 9.44 10.25 -0.89
CA LEU A 116 10.56 9.37 -1.21
C LEU A 116 10.09 8.25 -2.12
N LYS A 117 10.74 8.08 -3.26
CA LYS A 117 10.41 7.05 -4.25
C LYS A 117 11.22 5.79 -4.02
N TYR A 118 10.55 4.64 -3.99
CA TYR A 118 11.17 3.32 -3.85
C TYR A 118 10.76 2.39 -4.97
N ASP A 119 11.69 1.56 -5.42
CA ASP A 119 11.40 0.52 -6.40
C ASP A 119 10.65 -0.66 -5.75
N PHE A 120 9.83 -1.34 -6.53
CA PHE A 120 9.07 -2.50 -6.05
C PHE A 120 10.00 -3.67 -5.70
N ARG A 121 11.12 -3.84 -6.42
CA ARG A 121 12.07 -4.93 -6.21
C ARG A 121 13.36 -4.43 -5.59
N THR A 122 13.90 -5.21 -4.64
CA THR A 122 15.25 -5.01 -4.12
C THR A 122 16.28 -5.38 -5.19
N THR A 123 17.25 -4.50 -5.41
CA THR A 123 18.46 -4.78 -6.20
C THR A 123 19.67 -4.70 -5.28
N VAL A 124 20.85 -5.13 -5.78
CA VAL A 124 22.09 -5.14 -4.99
C VAL A 124 22.41 -3.79 -4.35
N ASN A 125 21.98 -2.69 -4.99
CA ASN A 125 22.31 -1.33 -4.57
C ASN A 125 21.09 -0.48 -4.13
N LYS A 126 19.89 -1.06 -4.09
CA LYS A 126 18.66 -0.32 -3.75
C LYS A 126 17.76 -1.12 -2.83
N VAL A 127 17.32 -0.48 -1.76
CA VAL A 127 16.33 -1.00 -0.83
C VAL A 127 14.95 -0.90 -1.47
N SER A 128 14.18 -2.00 -1.45
CA SER A 128 12.79 -1.99 -1.92
C SER A 128 11.85 -1.41 -0.87
N PHE A 129 10.66 -1.05 -1.33
CA PHE A 129 9.57 -0.65 -0.47
C PHE A 129 9.27 -1.69 0.63
N SER A 130 9.23 -2.98 0.27
CA SER A 130 8.94 -4.05 1.22
C SER A 130 9.98 -4.14 2.33
N ASN A 131 11.27 -3.98 2.00
CA ASN A 131 12.33 -3.99 2.99
C ASN A 131 12.18 -2.82 3.97
N LEU A 132 11.82 -1.64 3.46
CA LEU A 132 11.63 -0.48 4.30
C LEU A 132 10.43 -0.64 5.24
N LEU A 133 9.32 -1.20 4.74
CA LEU A 133 8.15 -1.47 5.56
C LEU A 133 8.46 -2.54 6.63
N PHE A 134 9.21 -3.59 6.28
CA PHE A 134 9.66 -4.58 7.26
C PHE A 134 10.59 -4.00 8.30
N ASP A 135 11.49 -3.11 7.90
CA ASP A 135 12.38 -2.41 8.83
C ASP A 135 11.58 -1.53 9.80
N ALA A 136 10.59 -0.77 9.30
CA ALA A 136 9.69 0.02 10.13
C ALA A 136 8.85 -0.83 11.09
N LEU A 137 8.56 -2.08 10.73
CA LEU A 137 7.84 -3.06 11.55
C LEU A 137 8.78 -3.89 12.44
N GLU A 138 10.11 -3.67 12.35
CA GLU A 138 11.12 -4.48 13.03
C GLU A 138 11.02 -5.99 12.70
N ILE A 139 10.55 -6.31 11.51
CA ILE A 139 10.47 -7.69 11.01
C ILE A 139 11.82 -8.08 10.38
N PRO A 140 12.47 -9.15 10.84
CA PRO A 140 13.76 -9.55 10.31
C PRO A 140 13.65 -9.99 8.84
N ILE A 141 14.58 -9.51 8.02
CA ILE A 141 14.70 -9.94 6.63
C ILE A 141 15.45 -11.28 6.61
N VAL A 142 14.78 -12.33 6.13
CA VAL A 142 15.41 -13.65 5.93
C VAL A 142 16.16 -13.64 4.61
N LYS A 143 17.47 -13.87 4.66
CA LYS A 143 18.32 -14.06 3.48
C LYS A 143 18.41 -15.55 3.18
N GLY A 144 17.92 -15.97 2.02
CA GLY A 144 18.16 -17.32 1.52
C GLY A 144 19.53 -17.44 0.84
N ASP A 145 20.01 -18.67 0.63
CA ASP A 145 21.34 -18.97 0.08
C ASP A 145 21.60 -18.43 -1.34
N ASN A 146 20.53 -18.03 -2.05
CA ASN A 146 20.59 -17.46 -3.40
C ASN A 146 19.98 -16.06 -3.47
N ASN A 147 20.61 -15.07 -2.84
CA ASN A 147 20.23 -13.65 -2.89
C ASN A 147 18.85 -13.31 -2.27
N ILE A 148 18.91 -12.52 -1.22
CA ILE A 148 17.87 -11.72 -0.58
C ILE A 148 16.44 -12.12 -1.03
N GLN A 149 15.91 -13.19 -0.49
CA GLN A 149 14.46 -13.39 -0.51
C GLN A 149 13.86 -12.61 0.66
N CYS A 150 13.31 -11.43 0.34
CA CYS A 150 12.32 -10.87 1.25
C CYS A 150 11.19 -11.88 1.35
N ILE A 151 10.84 -12.31 2.55
CA ILE A 151 9.52 -12.90 2.76
C ILE A 151 8.56 -11.78 2.36
N LYS A 152 7.89 -11.96 1.22
CA LYS A 152 6.81 -11.06 0.85
C LYS A 152 5.78 -11.18 1.97
N SER A 153 5.39 -10.07 2.55
CA SER A 153 4.40 -10.01 3.63
C SER A 153 3.05 -10.65 3.27
N TYR A 154 2.91 -11.19 2.06
CA TYR A 154 1.65 -11.58 1.44
C TYR A 154 1.62 -12.98 0.83
N ASP A 155 2.68 -13.78 0.94
CA ASP A 155 2.67 -15.18 0.45
C ASP A 155 1.84 -16.14 1.34
N TYR A 156 1.14 -15.62 2.36
CA TYR A 156 0.28 -16.42 3.25
C TYR A 156 -1.18 -16.56 2.79
N TYR A 157 -1.54 -16.01 1.63
CA TYR A 157 -2.92 -16.05 1.12
C TYR A 157 -3.05 -16.73 -0.25
N THR A 158 -2.19 -17.69 -0.54
CA THR A 158 -2.42 -18.65 -1.65
C THR A 158 -2.87 -19.99 -1.12
#